data_0b971c74fcafef45d78fd1fedd6850fd
#
_entry.id   0b971c74fcafef45d78fd1fedd6850fd
#
_cell.length_a   1.000
_cell.length_b   1.000
_cell.length_c   1.000
_cell.angle_alpha   90.00
_cell.angle_beta   90.00
_cell.angle_gamma   90.00
#
_symmetry.space_group_name_H-M   'P 1'
#
loop_
_entity.id
_entity.type
_entity.pdbx_description
1 polymer ?
#
loop_
_entity_poly.entity_id
_entity_poly.type
_entity_poly.pdbx_seq_one_letter_code
_entity_poly.pdbx_strand_id
1 'polypeptide(L)'
;MSAIIKKADKYLDHVLVHTGQNYDYNLNEVFFKDLGLREPDYYLGVVGKNIGETMGNVISKAYDLMVEIKPDAVIVLGDTNSCLSIIAAKRLKIPIFHMEAGNRCKDENLPEEVIRRIVDITSDVNMCYSEHARRYILESGVKPEYTYVVAVSYTHLRAHETPEH
;
A
#
# COMPACT_ATOMS: atom_id res chain seq x y z
N MET A 1 -2.58 -3.21 8.48
CA MET A 1 -1.79 -4.06 7.56
C MET A 1 -1.56 -5.48 8.07
N SER A 2 -1.17 -5.70 9.34
CA SER A 2 -0.86 -7.03 9.88
C SER A 2 -1.94 -8.09 9.67
N ALA A 3 -3.21 -7.76 9.92
CA ALA A 3 -4.33 -8.69 9.71
C ALA A 3 -4.49 -9.12 8.23
N ILE A 4 -4.18 -8.20 7.30
CA ILE A 4 -4.27 -8.46 5.86
C ILE A 4 -3.14 -9.38 5.43
N ILE A 5 -1.90 -9.12 5.89
CA ILE A 5 -0.75 -9.98 5.61
C ILE A 5 -1.04 -11.40 6.07
N LYS A 6 -1.52 -11.57 7.32
CA LYS A 6 -1.89 -12.91 7.87
C LYS A 6 -2.99 -13.60 7.06
N LYS A 7 -3.96 -12.85 6.54
CA LYS A 7 -4.99 -13.43 5.66
C LYS A 7 -4.44 -13.77 4.28
N ALA A 8 -3.60 -12.91 3.71
CA ALA A 8 -2.94 -13.18 2.44
C ALA A 8 -2.09 -14.45 2.52
N ASP A 9 -1.27 -14.59 3.57
CA ASP A 9 -0.47 -15.79 3.82
C ASP A 9 -1.31 -17.08 3.93
N LYS A 10 -2.56 -16.94 4.39
CA LYS A 10 -3.46 -18.12 4.54
C LYS A 10 -4.17 -18.52 3.25
N TYR A 11 -4.51 -17.57 2.39
CA TYR A 11 -5.43 -17.80 1.27
C TYR A 11 -4.80 -17.59 -0.11
N LEU A 12 -3.61 -17.01 -0.19
CA LEU A 12 -2.92 -16.67 -1.43
C LEU A 12 -1.49 -17.23 -1.42
N ASP A 13 -0.92 -17.41 -2.58
CA ASP A 13 0.52 -17.57 -2.75
C ASP A 13 1.17 -16.17 -2.62
N HIS A 14 1.38 -15.77 -1.36
CA HIS A 14 1.68 -14.40 -0.99
C HIS A 14 3.18 -14.17 -0.89
N VAL A 15 3.66 -13.21 -1.69
CA VAL A 15 5.03 -12.69 -1.62
C VAL A 15 5.01 -11.34 -0.91
N LEU A 16 5.67 -11.26 0.25
CA LEU A 16 5.80 -10.04 1.04
C LEU A 16 7.11 -9.34 0.71
N VAL A 17 7.02 -8.12 0.19
CA VAL A 17 8.17 -7.31 -0.23
C VAL A 17 8.32 -6.10 0.67
N HIS A 18 9.50 -5.89 1.24
CA HIS A 18 9.85 -4.71 2.01
C HIS A 18 10.82 -3.83 1.21
N THR A 19 10.46 -2.56 1.00
CA THR A 19 11.29 -1.65 0.18
C THR A 19 12.56 -1.20 0.88
N GLY A 20 12.56 -1.15 2.21
CA GLY A 20 13.74 -0.75 2.99
C GLY A 20 14.01 0.75 2.94
N GLN A 21 12.95 1.58 2.98
CA GLN A 21 13.10 3.05 2.96
C GLN A 21 13.68 3.62 4.26
N ASN A 22 13.54 2.93 5.38
CA ASN A 22 14.06 3.38 6.67
C ASN A 22 15.44 2.79 6.93
N TYR A 23 16.35 3.64 7.38
CA TYR A 23 17.74 3.29 7.71
C TYR A 23 17.89 2.36 8.92
N ASP A 24 16.84 2.23 9.75
CA ASP A 24 16.93 1.49 11.02
C ASP A 24 16.41 0.05 10.84
N TYR A 25 17.35 -0.84 10.52
CA TYR A 25 17.10 -2.28 10.39
C TYR A 25 16.52 -2.90 11.69
N ASN A 26 16.95 -2.41 12.84
CA ASN A 26 16.51 -2.94 14.14
C ASN A 26 15.05 -2.60 14.46
N LEU A 27 14.57 -1.43 14.02
CA LEU A 27 13.15 -1.06 14.18
C LEU A 27 12.22 -1.96 13.34
N ASN A 28 12.68 -2.42 12.19
CA ASN A 28 11.90 -3.28 11.32
C ASN A 28 11.71 -4.68 11.90
N GLU A 29 12.76 -5.31 12.43
CA GLU A 29 12.65 -6.66 13.05
C GLU A 29 11.73 -6.67 14.27
N VAL A 30 11.85 -5.67 15.15
CA VAL A 30 10.98 -5.52 16.32
C VAL A 30 9.52 -5.42 15.91
N PHE A 31 9.23 -4.64 14.84
CA PHE A 31 7.88 -4.43 14.36
C PHE A 31 7.23 -5.71 13.80
N PHE A 32 7.98 -6.52 13.06
CA PHE A 32 7.47 -7.80 12.55
C PHE A 32 7.22 -8.79 13.68
N LYS A 33 8.10 -8.86 14.67
CA LYS A 33 7.96 -9.73 15.85
C LYS A 33 6.76 -9.34 16.71
N ASP A 34 6.62 -8.06 17.05
CA ASP A 34 5.53 -7.56 17.89
C ASP A 34 4.15 -7.76 17.25
N LEU A 35 4.06 -7.66 15.94
CA LEU A 35 2.82 -7.92 15.19
C LEU A 35 2.61 -9.40 14.86
N GLY A 36 3.55 -10.27 15.22
CA GLY A 36 3.51 -11.70 14.91
C GLY A 36 3.42 -11.96 13.42
N LEU A 37 4.18 -11.20 12.63
CA LEU A 37 4.30 -11.35 11.18
C LEU A 37 5.54 -12.17 10.85
N ARG A 38 5.49 -12.91 9.73
CA ARG A 38 6.68 -13.51 9.13
C ARG A 38 7.58 -12.43 8.54
N GLU A 39 8.83 -12.76 8.35
CA GLU A 39 9.76 -11.88 7.64
C GLU A 39 9.34 -11.71 6.16
N PRO A 40 9.67 -10.57 5.56
CA PRO A 40 9.51 -10.38 4.12
C PRO A 40 10.33 -11.39 3.32
N ASP A 41 9.76 -11.82 2.18
CA ASP A 41 10.46 -12.69 1.24
C ASP A 41 11.59 -11.94 0.52
N TYR A 42 11.40 -10.63 0.31
CA TYR A 42 12.37 -9.77 -0.37
C TYR A 42 12.55 -8.43 0.33
N TYR A 43 13.81 -8.00 0.44
CA TYR A 43 14.21 -6.66 0.84
C TYR A 43 14.85 -5.95 -0.36
N LEU A 44 14.24 -4.86 -0.83
CA LEU A 44 14.73 -4.16 -2.02
C LEU A 44 15.90 -3.22 -1.75
N GLY A 45 16.01 -2.68 -0.53
CA GLY A 45 17.09 -1.76 -0.17
C GLY A 45 17.13 -0.53 -1.09
N VAL A 46 16.05 0.22 -1.14
CA VAL A 46 15.84 1.31 -2.12
C VAL A 46 16.52 2.62 -1.78
N VAL A 47 17.08 2.76 -0.59
CA VAL A 47 17.68 4.01 -0.13
C VAL A 47 18.79 4.47 -1.08
N GLY A 48 18.64 5.68 -1.61
CA GLY A 48 19.60 6.35 -2.45
C GLY A 48 20.27 7.53 -1.74
N LYS A 49 21.10 8.29 -2.46
CA LYS A 49 21.80 9.48 -1.94
C LYS A 49 20.86 10.63 -1.61
N ASN A 50 19.69 10.63 -2.21
CA ASN A 50 18.62 11.62 -2.00
C ASN A 50 17.26 10.98 -2.26
N ILE A 51 16.20 11.74 -1.99
CA ILE A 51 14.83 11.26 -2.14
C ILE A 51 14.48 10.88 -3.59
N GLY A 52 14.98 11.62 -4.56
CA GLY A 52 14.74 11.32 -5.98
C GLY A 52 15.35 9.99 -6.40
N GLU A 53 16.58 9.70 -5.97
CA GLU A 53 17.22 8.41 -6.21
C GLU A 53 16.48 7.28 -5.49
N THR A 54 16.03 7.51 -4.26
CA THR A 54 15.22 6.53 -3.51
C THR A 54 13.92 6.20 -4.25
N MET A 55 13.19 7.21 -4.72
CA MET A 55 11.96 7.02 -5.50
C MET A 55 12.24 6.25 -6.81
N GLY A 56 13.31 6.62 -7.52
CA GLY A 56 13.74 5.91 -8.72
C GLY A 56 14.09 4.45 -8.46
N ASN A 57 14.79 4.19 -7.35
CA ASN A 57 15.16 2.84 -6.92
C ASN A 57 13.93 1.99 -6.57
N VAL A 58 12.89 2.57 -5.96
CA VAL A 58 11.63 1.86 -5.72
C VAL A 58 11.06 1.33 -7.03
N ILE A 59 10.96 2.19 -8.05
CA ILE A 59 10.39 1.81 -9.34
C ILE A 59 11.27 0.77 -10.03
N SER A 60 12.58 1.02 -10.11
CA SER A 60 13.52 0.15 -10.81
C SER A 60 13.59 -1.24 -10.20
N LYS A 61 13.83 -1.32 -8.89
CA LYS A 61 13.98 -2.62 -8.20
C LYS A 61 12.67 -3.39 -8.12
N ALA A 62 11.52 -2.68 -8.00
CA ALA A 62 10.22 -3.32 -8.08
C ALA A 62 9.96 -3.88 -9.49
N TYR A 63 10.37 -3.19 -10.54
CA TYR A 63 10.26 -3.67 -11.91
C TYR A 63 11.02 -4.98 -12.10
N ASP A 64 12.30 -5.00 -11.70
CA ASP A 64 13.15 -6.18 -11.85
C ASP A 64 12.59 -7.38 -11.09
N LEU A 65 12.14 -7.17 -9.83
CA LEU A 65 11.52 -8.23 -9.04
C LEU A 65 10.22 -8.73 -9.68
N MET A 66 9.35 -7.86 -10.15
CA MET A 66 8.09 -8.26 -10.78
C MET A 66 8.29 -9.01 -12.10
N VAL A 67 9.35 -8.71 -12.84
CA VAL A 67 9.74 -9.50 -14.03
C VAL A 67 10.18 -10.90 -13.66
N GLU A 68 10.87 -11.05 -12.53
CA GLU A 68 11.34 -12.33 -12.02
C GLU A 68 10.19 -13.20 -11.49
N ILE A 69 9.39 -12.65 -10.55
CA ILE A 69 8.36 -13.44 -9.85
C ILE A 69 7.02 -13.52 -10.58
N LYS A 70 6.75 -12.60 -11.52
CA LYS A 70 5.53 -12.54 -12.34
C LYS A 70 4.25 -12.64 -11.52
N PRO A 71 3.99 -11.75 -10.58
CA PRO A 71 2.82 -11.83 -9.72
C PRO A 71 1.53 -11.62 -10.52
N ASP A 72 0.44 -12.29 -10.11
CA ASP A 72 -0.89 -12.12 -10.70
C ASP A 72 -1.52 -10.77 -10.34
N ALA A 73 -1.13 -10.19 -9.19
CA ALA A 73 -1.59 -8.89 -8.72
C ALA A 73 -0.60 -8.26 -7.73
N VAL A 74 -0.69 -6.95 -7.57
CA VAL A 74 0.07 -6.19 -6.58
C VAL A 74 -0.90 -5.46 -5.64
N ILE A 75 -0.65 -5.52 -4.34
CA ILE A 75 -1.39 -4.78 -3.32
C ILE A 75 -0.45 -3.75 -2.68
N VAL A 76 -0.88 -2.50 -2.64
CA VAL A 76 -0.18 -1.42 -1.94
C VAL A 76 -1.11 -0.76 -0.93
N LEU A 77 -0.53 -0.18 0.13
CA LEU A 77 -1.28 0.52 1.16
C LEU A 77 -0.78 1.96 1.31
N GLY A 78 -1.72 2.89 1.29
CA GLY A 78 -1.49 4.28 1.65
C GLY A 78 -0.72 5.07 0.58
N ASP A 79 0.24 5.87 1.04
CA ASP A 79 0.80 6.99 0.29
C ASP A 79 2.32 7.17 0.49
N THR A 80 3.00 6.12 0.92
CA THR A 80 4.45 6.15 1.07
C THR A 80 5.15 6.00 -0.29
N ASN A 81 6.43 6.37 -0.36
CA ASN A 81 7.22 6.20 -1.59
C ASN A 81 7.26 4.75 -2.09
N SER A 82 7.08 3.76 -1.21
CA SER A 82 6.96 2.33 -1.61
C SER A 82 5.83 2.10 -2.60
N CYS A 83 4.75 2.89 -2.51
CA CYS A 83 3.61 2.78 -3.41
C CYS A 83 3.95 3.16 -4.85
N LEU A 84 5.05 3.86 -5.11
CA LEU A 84 5.53 4.13 -6.48
C LEU A 84 5.92 2.87 -7.26
N SER A 85 6.08 1.73 -6.58
CA SER A 85 6.24 0.41 -7.23
C SER A 85 5.10 0.07 -8.18
N ILE A 86 3.92 0.69 -8.02
CA ILE A 86 2.78 0.51 -8.93
C ILE A 86 3.06 0.97 -10.37
N ILE A 87 3.99 1.91 -10.54
CA ILE A 87 4.39 2.37 -11.88
C ILE A 87 5.01 1.19 -12.65
N ALA A 88 5.85 0.40 -11.99
CA ALA A 88 6.41 -0.83 -12.53
C ALA A 88 5.31 -1.86 -12.84
N ALA A 89 4.41 -2.11 -11.89
CA ALA A 89 3.29 -3.03 -12.06
C ALA A 89 2.41 -2.63 -13.26
N LYS A 90 2.08 -1.35 -13.39
CA LYS A 90 1.27 -0.84 -14.51
C LYS A 90 1.94 -1.05 -15.86
N ARG A 91 3.27 -0.83 -15.93
CA ARG A 91 4.05 -1.07 -17.16
C ARG A 91 4.09 -2.54 -17.54
N LEU A 92 4.08 -3.44 -16.56
CA LEU A 92 4.05 -4.89 -16.75
C LEU A 92 2.63 -5.45 -16.91
N LYS A 93 1.59 -4.60 -16.89
CA LYS A 93 0.17 -4.98 -17.00
C LYS A 93 -0.29 -5.89 -15.85
N ILE A 94 0.30 -5.75 -14.68
CA ILE A 94 -0.08 -6.45 -13.46
C ILE A 94 -1.20 -5.66 -12.78
N PRO A 95 -2.35 -6.26 -12.44
CA PRO A 95 -3.44 -5.62 -11.72
C PRO A 95 -2.99 -5.04 -10.37
N ILE A 96 -3.42 -3.82 -10.07
CA ILE A 96 -3.00 -3.06 -8.88
C ILE A 96 -4.21 -2.83 -7.98
N PHE A 97 -4.08 -3.23 -6.72
CA PHE A 97 -5.06 -3.01 -5.66
C PHE A 97 -4.49 -1.99 -4.66
N HIS A 98 -5.15 -0.85 -4.54
CA HIS A 98 -4.75 0.22 -3.62
C HIS A 98 -5.66 0.25 -2.40
N MET A 99 -5.09 0.01 -1.23
CA MET A 99 -5.77 0.16 0.06
C MET A 99 -5.52 1.55 0.62
N GLU A 100 -6.49 2.06 1.40
CA GLU A 100 -6.50 3.43 1.92
C GLU A 100 -6.65 4.49 0.83
N ALA A 101 -7.31 4.14 -0.25
CA ALA A 101 -7.54 4.99 -1.39
C ALA A 101 -8.49 6.15 -1.07
N GLY A 102 -8.31 7.28 -1.76
CA GLY A 102 -9.24 8.40 -1.75
C GLY A 102 -9.12 9.36 -0.56
N ASN A 103 -8.19 9.13 0.36
CA ASN A 103 -7.90 10.13 1.39
C ASN A 103 -7.36 11.41 0.74
N ARG A 104 -7.68 12.57 1.32
CA ARG A 104 -7.22 13.87 0.82
C ARG A 104 -6.74 14.76 1.95
N CYS A 105 -5.72 15.54 1.66
CA CYS A 105 -5.23 16.60 2.52
C CYS A 105 -5.58 17.97 1.92
N LYS A 106 -5.75 18.99 2.77
CA LYS A 106 -5.97 20.37 2.31
C LYS A 106 -4.71 20.98 1.68
N ASP A 107 -3.54 20.56 2.13
CA ASP A 107 -2.26 20.94 1.53
C ASP A 107 -1.90 19.95 0.43
N GLU A 108 -2.07 20.38 -0.80
CA GLU A 108 -1.80 19.57 -1.99
C GLU A 108 -0.29 19.38 -2.26
N ASN A 109 0.58 20.13 -1.57
CA ASN A 109 2.03 20.03 -1.72
C ASN A 109 2.67 19.01 -0.77
N LEU A 110 1.90 18.43 0.14
CA LEU A 110 2.41 17.35 0.99
C LEU A 110 2.87 16.15 0.13
N PRO A 111 4.06 15.61 0.40
CA PRO A 111 4.58 14.47 -0.35
C PRO A 111 3.60 13.30 -0.40
N GLU A 112 2.93 13.02 0.71
CA GLU A 112 1.94 11.96 0.84
C GLU A 112 0.72 12.21 -0.05
N GLU A 113 0.26 13.47 -0.15
CA GLU A 113 -0.88 13.81 -1.02
C GLU A 113 -0.54 13.63 -2.49
N VAL A 114 0.68 13.99 -2.90
CA VAL A 114 1.16 13.78 -4.27
C VAL A 114 1.22 12.29 -4.61
N ILE A 115 1.83 11.48 -3.74
CA ILE A 115 1.94 10.04 -3.94
C ILE A 115 0.54 9.41 -4.00
N ARG A 116 -0.34 9.77 -3.08
CA ARG A 116 -1.71 9.23 -2.99
C ARG A 116 -2.49 9.47 -4.28
N ARG A 117 -2.43 10.69 -4.83
CA ARG A 117 -3.09 11.01 -6.11
C ARG A 117 -2.56 10.16 -7.26
N ILE A 118 -1.25 9.97 -7.33
CA ILE A 118 -0.62 9.11 -8.34
C ILE A 118 -1.14 7.67 -8.20
N VAL A 119 -1.16 7.15 -6.97
CA VAL A 119 -1.55 5.77 -6.70
C VAL A 119 -3.04 5.55 -6.97
N ASP A 120 -3.91 6.48 -6.54
CA ASP A 120 -5.35 6.42 -6.76
C ASP A 120 -5.70 6.31 -8.25
N ILE A 121 -5.09 7.15 -9.09
CA ILE A 121 -5.40 7.20 -10.53
C ILE A 121 -4.78 6.02 -11.28
N THR A 122 -3.63 5.55 -10.83
CA THR A 122 -2.88 4.49 -11.52
C THR A 122 -3.42 3.09 -11.19
N SER A 123 -4.00 2.91 -10.02
CA SER A 123 -4.51 1.62 -9.55
C SER A 123 -5.74 1.16 -10.31
N ASP A 124 -5.88 -0.15 -10.47
CA ASP A 124 -7.02 -0.77 -11.15
C ASP A 124 -8.21 -0.93 -10.21
N VAL A 125 -7.96 -1.23 -8.95
CA VAL A 125 -8.98 -1.36 -7.90
C VAL A 125 -8.61 -0.47 -6.71
N ASN A 126 -9.54 0.37 -6.28
CA ASN A 126 -9.37 1.27 -5.16
C ASN A 126 -10.26 0.86 -3.98
N MET A 127 -9.65 0.65 -2.82
CA MET A 127 -10.30 0.24 -1.59
C MET A 127 -10.24 1.39 -0.57
N CYS A 128 -11.34 2.14 -0.49
CA CYS A 128 -11.51 3.29 0.39
C CYS A 128 -11.94 2.86 1.79
N TYR A 129 -11.53 3.58 2.83
CA TYR A 129 -11.94 3.28 4.21
C TYR A 129 -13.27 3.95 4.60
N SER A 130 -13.78 4.87 3.79
CA SER A 130 -15.04 5.54 4.02
C SER A 130 -15.72 5.93 2.71
N GLU A 131 -17.02 6.16 2.76
CA GLU A 131 -17.78 6.72 1.62
C GLU A 131 -17.31 8.14 1.27
N HIS A 132 -16.78 8.86 2.26
CA HIS A 132 -16.22 10.20 2.04
C HIS A 132 -14.96 10.12 1.16
N ALA A 133 -14.02 9.22 1.49
CA ALA A 133 -12.84 8.98 0.66
C ALA A 133 -13.22 8.48 -0.75
N ARG A 134 -14.25 7.62 -0.84
CA ARG A 134 -14.75 7.15 -2.13
C ARG A 134 -15.27 8.28 -3.00
N ARG A 135 -15.99 9.25 -2.46
CA ARG A 135 -16.45 10.43 -3.22
C ARG A 135 -15.31 11.22 -3.80
N TYR A 136 -14.28 11.50 -3.00
CA TYR A 136 -13.12 12.24 -3.47
C TYR A 136 -12.39 11.56 -4.65
N ILE A 137 -12.24 10.24 -4.59
CA ILE A 137 -11.55 9.54 -5.66
C ILE A 137 -12.41 9.50 -6.95
N LEU A 138 -13.72 9.37 -6.82
CA LEU A 138 -14.64 9.42 -7.97
C LEU A 138 -14.64 10.79 -8.65
N GLU A 139 -14.56 11.88 -7.89
CA GLU A 139 -14.41 13.24 -8.42
C GLU A 139 -13.11 13.42 -9.23
N SER A 140 -12.10 12.59 -8.98
CA SER A 140 -10.86 12.56 -9.76
C SER A 140 -10.95 11.76 -11.06
N GLY A 141 -12.14 11.25 -11.41
CA GLY A 141 -12.38 10.53 -12.67
C GLY A 141 -12.08 9.02 -12.63
N VAL A 142 -11.88 8.46 -11.46
CA VAL A 142 -11.73 7.00 -11.27
C VAL A 142 -13.08 6.31 -11.44
N LYS A 143 -13.10 5.12 -12.05
CA LYS A 143 -14.33 4.38 -12.34
C LYS A 143 -15.00 3.87 -11.06
N PRO A 144 -16.32 4.11 -10.89
CA PRO A 144 -17.06 3.66 -9.70
C PRO A 144 -17.08 2.14 -9.53
N GLU A 145 -17.09 1.38 -10.63
CA GLU A 145 -17.16 -0.09 -10.65
C GLU A 145 -15.99 -0.77 -9.97
N TYR A 146 -14.83 -0.09 -9.90
CA TYR A 146 -13.60 -0.59 -9.30
C TYR A 146 -13.21 0.17 -8.03
N THR A 147 -14.15 0.91 -7.44
CA THR A 147 -13.92 1.71 -6.24
C THR A 147 -14.86 1.27 -5.12
N TYR A 148 -14.31 0.57 -4.13
CA TYR A 148 -15.07 -0.07 -3.07
C TYR A 148 -14.83 0.62 -1.73
N VAL A 149 -15.86 0.67 -0.89
CA VAL A 149 -15.70 1.01 0.53
C VAL A 149 -15.45 -0.29 1.29
N VAL A 150 -14.29 -0.38 1.91
CA VAL A 150 -13.93 -1.49 2.79
C VAL A 150 -13.96 -0.99 4.23
N ALA A 151 -14.75 -1.65 5.09
CA ALA A 151 -14.86 -1.24 6.49
C ALA A 151 -13.49 -1.28 7.16
N VAL A 152 -13.14 -0.20 7.84
CA VAL A 152 -11.97 -0.17 8.70
C VAL A 152 -12.28 -1.01 9.93
N SER A 153 -11.43 -1.97 10.25
CA SER A 153 -11.57 -2.85 11.43
C SER A 153 -11.67 -2.10 12.77
N TYR A 154 -11.33 -0.82 12.79
CA TYR A 154 -11.40 0.05 13.97
C TYR A 154 -12.82 0.28 14.50
N THR A 155 -13.82 0.31 13.61
CA THR A 155 -15.23 0.52 14.00
C THR A 155 -15.80 -0.71 14.72
N HIS A 156 -15.33 -1.89 14.37
CA HIS A 156 -15.80 -3.14 14.99
C HIS A 156 -15.14 -3.42 16.35
N LEU A 157 -13.91 -2.98 16.58
CA LEU A 157 -13.24 -3.13 17.88
C LEU A 157 -13.86 -2.23 18.95
N ARG A 158 -14.29 -1.00 18.62
CA ARG A 158 -14.95 -0.11 19.58
C ARG A 158 -16.39 -0.50 19.92
N ALA A 159 -17.08 -1.21 19.05
CA ALA A 159 -18.45 -1.67 19.31
C ALA A 159 -18.50 -2.80 20.35
N HIS A 160 -17.38 -3.47 20.63
CA HIS A 160 -17.27 -4.52 21.64
C HIS A 160 -16.65 -4.06 22.98
N GLU A 161 -16.19 -2.81 23.05
CA GLU A 161 -15.52 -2.25 24.24
C GLU A 161 -16.40 -1.28 25.07
N THR A 162 -17.71 -1.22 24.84
CA THR A 162 -18.60 -0.51 25.79
C THR A 162 -18.82 -1.41 27.00
N PRO A 163 -18.27 -1.08 28.18
CA PRO A 163 -18.62 -1.80 29.39
C PRO A 163 -20.09 -1.48 29.70
N GLU A 164 -20.88 -2.52 29.85
CA GLU A 164 -22.20 -2.39 30.47
C GLU A 164 -22.03 -1.83 31.87
N HIS A 165 -22.64 -0.69 32.15
CA HIS A 165 -22.87 -0.16 33.46
C HIS A 165 -24.26 -0.55 33.93
#